data_8126c350c97e28469cceccf0dc80fcca
#
_entry.id   8126c350c97e28469cceccf0dc80fcca
#
_cell.length_a   1.000
_cell.length_b   1.000
_cell.length_c   1.000
_cell.angle_alpha   90.00
_cell.angle_beta   90.00
_cell.angle_gamma   90.00
#
_symmetry.space_group_name_H-M   'P 1'
#
loop_
_entity.id
_entity.type
_entity.pdbx_description
1 polymer ?
#
loop_
_entity_poly.entity_id
_entity_poly.type
_entity_poly.pdbx_seq_one_letter_code
_entity_poly.pdbx_strand_id
1 'polypeptide(L)'
;RQRQMCIRDSIGCALAHELPAARVVMVDISDEALTVSKENLRRNHQNRTICLKADALEKPPMGIGTFDLIVSNPPYVASMDILTLDSSVRDYEPLGALDGGEDGLMFYRAIVRHWTQILRPGGWLMFEVGEDQADTVMALMTEEKYTDVTALEDTAGIRRVVVGRI
;
A
#
# COMPACT_ATOMS: atom_id res chain seq x y z
N ARG A 1 14.91 18.02 -6.25
CA ARG A 1 14.67 17.74 -4.80
C ARG A 1 13.21 17.52 -4.44
N GLN A 2 12.23 17.77 -5.31
CA GLN A 2 10.79 17.59 -5.03
C GLN A 2 10.20 16.26 -5.51
N ARG A 3 10.95 15.42 -6.21
CA ARG A 3 10.40 14.20 -6.83
C ARG A 3 10.23 13.00 -5.88
N GLN A 4 10.91 12.95 -4.74
CA GLN A 4 10.90 11.78 -3.86
C GLN A 4 9.83 11.80 -2.76
N MET A 5 9.29 12.96 -2.40
CA MET A 5 8.22 13.06 -1.40
C MET A 5 6.81 12.77 -1.94
N CYS A 6 6.64 12.67 -3.25
CA CYS A 6 5.34 12.39 -3.88
C CYS A 6 4.96 10.91 -3.94
N ILE A 7 5.85 9.98 -3.58
CA ILE A 7 5.64 8.54 -3.84
C ILE A 7 4.67 7.90 -2.86
N ARG A 8 4.56 8.37 -1.63
CA ARG A 8 3.76 7.73 -0.58
C ARG A 8 2.26 8.01 -0.65
N ASP A 9 1.87 9.21 -0.99
CA ASP A 9 0.47 9.60 -1.15
C ASP A 9 -0.01 9.58 -2.60
N SER A 10 0.86 9.19 -3.53
CA SER A 10 0.62 9.20 -4.98
C SER A 10 -0.60 8.35 -5.38
N ILE A 11 -0.70 7.13 -4.82
CA ILE A 11 -1.81 6.22 -5.16
C ILE A 11 -3.14 6.81 -4.74
N GLY A 12 -3.24 7.30 -3.51
CA GLY A 12 -4.48 7.90 -3.00
C GLY A 12 -4.89 9.16 -3.75
N CYS A 13 -3.93 10.03 -4.06
CA CYS A 13 -4.16 11.23 -4.87
C CYS A 13 -4.57 10.89 -6.31
N ALA A 14 -3.90 9.89 -6.93
CA ALA A 14 -4.24 9.43 -8.27
C ALA A 14 -5.65 8.84 -8.32
N LEU A 15 -6.01 7.96 -7.38
CA LEU A 15 -7.35 7.40 -7.28
C LEU A 15 -8.41 8.48 -7.08
N ALA A 16 -8.15 9.47 -6.24
CA ALA A 16 -9.08 10.58 -6.02
C ALA A 16 -9.25 11.47 -7.26
N HIS A 17 -8.22 11.58 -8.10
CA HIS A 17 -8.25 12.31 -9.36
C HIS A 17 -9.01 11.54 -10.45
N GLU A 18 -8.64 10.29 -10.66
CA GLU A 18 -9.22 9.43 -11.71
C GLU A 18 -10.66 9.00 -11.42
N LEU A 19 -11.02 8.91 -10.14
CA LEU A 19 -12.34 8.49 -9.68
C LEU A 19 -13.03 9.59 -8.84
N PRO A 20 -13.49 10.69 -9.43
CA PRO A 20 -14.00 11.86 -8.70
C PRO A 20 -15.20 11.56 -7.80
N ALA A 21 -15.95 10.48 -8.09
CA ALA A 21 -17.08 10.02 -7.27
C ALA A 21 -16.67 9.16 -6.07
N ALA A 22 -15.42 8.63 -6.07
CA ALA A 22 -14.93 7.77 -5.01
C ALA A 22 -14.71 8.56 -3.70
N ARG A 23 -14.88 7.85 -2.58
CA ARG A 23 -14.43 8.30 -1.26
C ARG A 23 -13.13 7.58 -0.95
N VAL A 24 -12.05 8.32 -0.79
CA VAL A 24 -10.72 7.76 -0.56
C VAL A 24 -10.33 7.98 0.90
N VAL A 25 -9.79 6.94 1.54
CA VAL A 25 -9.17 7.01 2.87
C VAL A 25 -7.71 6.65 2.68
N MET A 26 -6.84 7.60 2.96
CA MET A 26 -5.38 7.41 2.95
C MET A 26 -4.93 7.11 4.37
N VAL A 27 -4.16 6.06 4.54
CA VAL A 27 -3.69 5.60 5.85
C VAL A 27 -2.18 5.60 5.88
N ASP A 28 -1.61 6.17 6.92
CA ASP A 28 -0.16 6.12 7.19
C ASP A 28 0.08 6.15 8.70
N ILE A 29 1.19 5.58 9.16
CA ILE A 29 1.62 5.63 10.55
C ILE A 29 2.35 6.94 10.87
N SER A 30 2.95 7.59 9.87
CA SER A 30 3.75 8.81 10.01
C SER A 30 2.88 10.06 10.00
N ASP A 31 2.93 10.85 11.07
CA ASP A 31 2.28 12.17 11.13
C ASP A 31 2.83 13.14 10.09
N GLU A 32 4.11 13.03 9.76
CA GLU A 32 4.76 13.85 8.73
C GLU A 32 4.21 13.53 7.34
N ALA A 33 4.11 12.22 7.00
CA ALA A 33 3.52 11.77 5.74
C ALA A 33 2.06 12.24 5.62
N LEU A 34 1.26 12.08 6.68
CA LEU A 34 -0.13 12.53 6.71
C LEU A 34 -0.26 14.05 6.56
N THR A 35 0.69 14.82 7.08
CA THR A 35 0.70 16.28 6.93
C THR A 35 0.94 16.68 5.48
N VAL A 36 1.91 16.04 4.82
CA VAL A 36 2.18 16.25 3.39
C VAL A 36 0.98 15.84 2.54
N SER A 37 0.41 14.67 2.82
CA SER A 37 -0.78 14.17 2.11
C SER A 37 -1.96 15.14 2.21
N LYS A 38 -2.25 15.68 3.41
CA LYS A 38 -3.31 16.67 3.60
C LYS A 38 -3.06 17.95 2.79
N GLU A 39 -1.82 18.42 2.73
CA GLU A 39 -1.48 19.61 1.94
C GLU A 39 -1.64 19.33 0.44
N ASN A 40 -1.22 18.14 -0.05
CA ASN A 40 -1.40 17.75 -1.45
C ASN A 40 -2.87 17.62 -1.83
N LEU A 41 -3.70 17.04 -0.97
CA LEU A 41 -5.15 16.97 -1.16
C LEU A 41 -5.79 18.36 -1.25
N ARG A 42 -5.37 19.28 -0.38
CA ARG A 42 -5.85 20.66 -0.38
C ARG A 42 -5.49 21.38 -1.69
N ARG A 43 -4.24 21.22 -2.15
CA ARG A 43 -3.76 21.84 -3.40
C ARG A 43 -4.48 21.30 -4.64
N ASN A 44 -4.84 20.02 -4.61
CA ASN A 44 -5.54 19.35 -5.72
C ASN A 44 -7.06 19.36 -5.56
N HIS A 45 -7.62 20.11 -4.61
CA HIS A 45 -9.07 20.23 -4.36
C HIS A 45 -9.78 18.89 -4.12
N GLN A 46 -9.10 17.91 -3.52
CA GLN A 46 -9.62 16.55 -3.27
C GLN A 46 -10.44 16.48 -1.98
N ASN A 47 -11.64 17.06 -1.98
CA ASN A 47 -12.49 17.22 -0.79
C ASN A 47 -13.15 15.92 -0.29
N ARG A 48 -13.08 14.81 -1.04
CA ARG A 48 -13.66 13.51 -0.68
C ARG A 48 -12.64 12.53 -0.13
N THR A 49 -11.40 12.98 0.04
CA THR A 49 -10.30 12.18 0.57
C THR A 49 -9.99 12.61 1.99
N ILE A 50 -9.83 11.66 2.87
CA ILE A 50 -9.41 11.87 4.26
C ILE A 50 -8.10 11.14 4.55
N CYS A 51 -7.31 11.70 5.46
CA CYS A 51 -6.07 11.08 5.95
C CYS A 51 -6.32 10.61 7.39
N LEU A 52 -5.99 9.34 7.65
CA LEU A 52 -6.16 8.69 8.94
C LEU A 52 -4.84 8.09 9.39
N LYS A 53 -4.48 8.32 10.66
CA LYS A 53 -3.32 7.67 11.26
C LYS A 53 -3.69 6.26 11.71
N ALA A 54 -3.02 5.25 11.15
CA ALA A 54 -3.10 3.87 11.63
C ALA A 54 -1.88 3.08 11.20
N ASP A 55 -1.61 2.00 11.91
CA ASP A 55 -0.54 1.06 11.59
C ASP A 55 -1.13 -0.08 10.74
N ALA A 56 -0.53 -0.33 9.58
CA ALA A 56 -0.95 -1.42 8.68
C ALA A 56 -0.69 -2.82 9.27
N LEU A 57 0.21 -2.93 10.24
CA LEU A 57 0.45 -4.18 10.97
C LEU A 57 -0.66 -4.52 11.96
N GLU A 58 -1.42 -3.53 12.39
CA GLU A 58 -2.50 -3.67 13.34
C GLU A 58 -3.87 -3.80 12.66
N LYS A 59 -4.90 -4.10 13.45
CA LYS A 59 -6.27 -4.11 12.94
C LYS A 59 -6.71 -2.68 12.55
N PRO A 60 -7.51 -2.55 11.48
CA PRO A 60 -8.02 -1.24 11.10
C PRO A 60 -8.81 -0.60 12.24
N PRO A 61 -8.74 0.74 12.37
CA PRO A 61 -9.47 1.47 13.41
C PRO A 61 -10.98 1.22 13.35
N MET A 62 -11.60 1.08 14.51
CA MET A 62 -13.05 0.94 14.58
C MET A 62 -13.76 2.14 13.95
N GLY A 63 -14.79 1.86 13.15
CA GLY A 63 -15.58 2.91 12.50
C GLY A 63 -15.00 3.44 11.20
N ILE A 64 -13.86 2.91 10.71
CA ILE A 64 -13.28 3.30 9.42
C ILE A 64 -14.24 3.05 8.24
N GLY A 65 -15.19 2.12 8.40
CA GLY A 65 -16.15 1.75 7.38
C GLY A 65 -15.72 0.53 6.56
N THR A 66 -16.41 0.30 5.44
CA THR A 66 -16.10 -0.79 4.51
C THR A 66 -15.76 -0.23 3.13
N PHE A 67 -14.93 -0.97 2.39
CA PHE A 67 -14.34 -0.51 1.14
C PHE A 67 -14.60 -1.50 0.01
N ASP A 68 -14.67 -0.98 -1.21
CA ASP A 68 -14.75 -1.77 -2.44
C ASP A 68 -13.34 -2.16 -2.93
N LEU A 69 -12.32 -1.38 -2.51
CA LEU A 69 -10.93 -1.57 -2.90
C LEU A 69 -10.00 -1.14 -1.76
N ILE A 70 -8.99 -1.97 -1.49
CA ILE A 70 -7.82 -1.61 -0.69
C ILE A 70 -6.60 -1.70 -1.61
N VAL A 71 -5.76 -0.66 -1.60
CA VAL A 71 -4.49 -0.63 -2.33
C VAL A 71 -3.37 -0.32 -1.37
N SER A 72 -2.28 -1.05 -1.45
CA SER A 72 -1.10 -0.81 -0.61
C SER A 72 0.19 -1.00 -1.39
N ASN A 73 1.12 -0.07 -1.19
CA ASN A 73 2.54 -0.24 -1.49
C ASN A 73 3.27 -0.27 -0.14
N PRO A 74 3.31 -1.42 0.53
CA PRO A 74 3.92 -1.54 1.84
C PRO A 74 5.45 -1.65 1.73
N PRO A 75 6.19 -1.41 2.84
CA PRO A 75 7.60 -1.80 2.91
C PRO A 75 7.77 -3.29 2.62
N TYR A 76 8.69 -3.62 1.70
CA TYR A 76 8.88 -4.99 1.22
C TYR A 76 10.33 -5.46 1.13
N VAL A 77 11.28 -4.62 1.53
CA VAL A 77 12.69 -5.01 1.55
C VAL A 77 12.97 -5.87 2.79
N ALA A 78 13.62 -7.02 2.60
CA ALA A 78 14.03 -7.82 3.74
C ALA A 78 15.06 -7.05 4.59
N SER A 79 14.95 -7.14 5.92
CA SER A 79 15.77 -6.33 6.85
C SER A 79 17.28 -6.46 6.58
N MET A 80 17.75 -7.65 6.20
CA MET A 80 19.16 -7.89 5.87
C MET A 80 19.61 -7.25 4.57
N ASP A 81 18.68 -7.05 3.62
CA ASP A 81 18.98 -6.50 2.30
C ASP A 81 19.01 -4.98 2.28
N ILE A 82 18.48 -4.31 3.31
CA ILE A 82 18.47 -2.84 3.40
C ILE A 82 19.88 -2.25 3.29
N LEU A 83 20.89 -2.91 3.88
CA LEU A 83 22.28 -2.46 3.83
C LEU A 83 22.89 -2.56 2.43
N THR A 84 22.33 -3.38 1.56
CA THR A 84 22.81 -3.61 0.19
C THR A 84 22.12 -2.71 -0.83
N LEU A 85 21.08 -1.98 -0.42
CA LEU A 85 20.38 -1.05 -1.30
C LEU A 85 21.31 0.07 -1.79
N ASP A 86 20.99 0.59 -2.96
CA ASP A 86 21.64 1.79 -3.48
C ASP A 86 21.54 2.94 -2.47
N SER A 87 22.63 3.70 -2.30
CA SER A 87 22.69 4.82 -1.36
C SER A 87 21.63 5.90 -1.63
N SER A 88 21.18 6.03 -2.88
CA SER A 88 20.11 6.94 -3.27
C SER A 88 18.75 6.56 -2.67
N VAL A 89 18.55 5.30 -2.31
CA VAL A 89 17.35 4.79 -1.64
C VAL A 89 17.60 4.72 -0.14
N ARG A 90 18.63 3.99 0.27
CA ARG A 90 18.96 3.72 1.68
C ARG A 90 19.14 4.98 2.53
N ASP A 91 19.82 6.00 2.00
CA ASP A 91 20.22 7.19 2.76
C ASP A 91 19.16 8.31 2.72
N TYR A 92 18.13 8.19 1.88
CA TYR A 92 17.10 9.21 1.70
C TYR A 92 15.69 8.75 2.04
N GLU A 93 15.40 7.44 2.03
CA GLU A 93 14.12 6.92 2.45
C GLU A 93 14.15 6.55 3.95
N PRO A 94 13.11 6.87 4.71
CA PRO A 94 13.02 6.41 6.09
C PRO A 94 13.02 4.89 6.18
N LEU A 95 13.77 4.31 7.12
CA LEU A 95 13.86 2.86 7.33
C LEU A 95 12.49 2.19 7.41
N GLY A 96 11.54 2.78 8.14
CA GLY A 96 10.18 2.26 8.26
C GLY A 96 9.38 2.26 6.98
N ALA A 97 9.89 2.86 5.89
CA ALA A 97 9.26 2.80 4.57
C ALA A 97 9.89 1.73 3.66
N LEU A 98 10.99 1.13 4.09
CA LEU A 98 11.72 0.12 3.34
C LEU A 98 11.59 -1.26 3.99
N ASP A 99 11.69 -1.32 5.32
CA ASP A 99 11.81 -2.56 6.09
C ASP A 99 10.49 -3.35 6.12
N GLY A 100 10.44 -4.41 5.33
CA GLY A 100 9.36 -5.39 5.26
C GLY A 100 9.49 -6.55 6.24
N GLY A 101 10.44 -6.49 7.19
CA GLY A 101 10.75 -7.55 8.15
C GLY A 101 11.75 -8.57 7.60
N GLU A 102 11.89 -9.67 8.30
CA GLU A 102 12.93 -10.68 8.05
C GLU A 102 12.98 -11.17 6.59
N ASP A 103 11.83 -11.39 5.98
CA ASP A 103 11.67 -11.90 4.61
C ASP A 103 10.96 -10.91 3.65
N GLY A 104 10.77 -9.66 4.07
CA GLY A 104 10.10 -8.64 3.26
C GLY A 104 8.58 -8.81 3.13
N LEU A 105 7.96 -9.76 3.86
CA LEU A 105 6.55 -10.10 3.69
C LEU A 105 5.66 -9.74 4.89
N MET A 106 6.22 -9.12 5.90
CA MET A 106 5.53 -8.84 7.16
C MET A 106 4.24 -8.04 6.95
N PHE A 107 4.28 -6.98 6.15
CA PHE A 107 3.12 -6.13 5.88
C PHE A 107 2.06 -6.84 5.04
N TYR A 108 2.45 -7.63 4.03
CA TYR A 108 1.50 -8.40 3.23
C TYR A 108 0.69 -9.35 4.10
N ARG A 109 1.34 -10.12 4.99
CA ARG A 109 0.68 -11.02 5.94
C ARG A 109 -0.28 -10.26 6.86
N ALA A 110 0.16 -9.14 7.40
CA ALA A 110 -0.65 -8.34 8.32
C ALA A 110 -1.88 -7.75 7.62
N ILE A 111 -1.71 -7.15 6.44
CA ILE A 111 -2.80 -6.54 5.70
C ILE A 111 -3.81 -7.59 5.24
N VAL A 112 -3.37 -8.69 4.65
CA VAL A 112 -4.25 -9.78 4.23
C VAL A 112 -5.04 -10.33 5.42
N ARG A 113 -4.40 -10.51 6.59
CA ARG A 113 -5.04 -11.06 7.79
C ARG A 113 -5.98 -10.09 8.49
N HIS A 114 -5.61 -8.81 8.58
CA HIS A 114 -6.32 -7.85 9.44
C HIS A 114 -7.24 -6.91 8.66
N TRP A 115 -6.88 -6.52 7.43
CA TRP A 115 -7.60 -5.50 6.69
C TRP A 115 -8.67 -6.06 5.74
N THR A 116 -8.61 -7.36 5.41
CA THR A 116 -9.66 -8.06 4.65
C THR A 116 -11.05 -7.85 5.24
N GLN A 117 -11.17 -7.80 6.56
CA GLN A 117 -12.44 -7.65 7.27
C GLN A 117 -13.20 -6.34 6.96
N ILE A 118 -12.53 -5.34 6.42
CA ILE A 118 -13.16 -4.08 5.98
C ILE A 118 -13.39 -4.02 4.47
N LEU A 119 -13.05 -5.06 3.72
CA LEU A 119 -13.50 -5.21 2.34
C LEU A 119 -14.95 -5.69 2.31
N ARG A 120 -15.72 -5.16 1.37
CA ARG A 120 -17.05 -5.67 1.07
C ARG A 120 -16.95 -7.02 0.33
N PRO A 121 -17.97 -7.86 0.43
CA PRO A 121 -18.03 -9.04 -0.44
C PRO A 121 -17.89 -8.65 -1.91
N GLY A 122 -16.96 -9.29 -2.62
CA GLY A 122 -16.59 -8.94 -3.97
C GLY A 122 -15.62 -7.76 -4.11
N GLY A 123 -15.12 -7.22 -3.00
CA GLY A 123 -14.10 -6.17 -2.97
C GLY A 123 -12.71 -6.70 -3.36
N TRP A 124 -11.83 -5.77 -3.72
CA TRP A 124 -10.49 -6.06 -4.21
C TRP A 124 -9.41 -5.62 -3.23
N LEU A 125 -8.35 -6.42 -3.14
CA LEU A 125 -7.09 -6.05 -2.50
C LEU A 125 -5.99 -6.03 -3.57
N MET A 126 -5.22 -4.94 -3.60
CA MET A 126 -4.11 -4.77 -4.54
C MET A 126 -2.84 -4.41 -3.77
N PHE A 127 -1.74 -5.06 -4.14
CA PHE A 127 -0.41 -4.79 -3.60
C PHE A 127 0.57 -4.42 -4.71
N GLU A 128 1.39 -3.40 -4.50
CA GLU A 128 2.68 -3.33 -5.16
C GLU A 128 3.63 -4.32 -4.49
N VAL A 129 4.46 -5.01 -5.26
CA VAL A 129 5.36 -6.06 -4.77
C VAL A 129 6.78 -5.88 -5.31
N GLY A 130 7.75 -6.36 -4.54
CA GLY A 130 9.12 -6.51 -5.01
C GLY A 130 9.20 -7.51 -6.17
N GLU A 131 10.29 -7.44 -6.94
CA GLU A 131 10.47 -8.16 -8.21
C GLU A 131 10.22 -9.67 -8.10
N ASP A 132 10.68 -10.29 -7.01
CA ASP A 132 10.59 -11.75 -6.80
C ASP A 132 9.47 -12.16 -5.83
N GLN A 133 8.63 -11.22 -5.37
CA GLN A 133 7.64 -11.50 -4.33
C GLN A 133 6.26 -11.88 -4.84
N ALA A 134 5.97 -11.69 -6.13
CA ALA A 134 4.63 -11.86 -6.68
C ALA A 134 4.01 -13.24 -6.38
N ASP A 135 4.73 -14.33 -6.60
CA ASP A 135 4.21 -15.68 -6.37
C ASP A 135 3.91 -15.95 -4.90
N THR A 136 4.77 -15.47 -4.00
CA THR A 136 4.57 -15.62 -2.56
C THR A 136 3.38 -14.82 -2.05
N VAL A 137 3.21 -13.58 -2.53
CA VAL A 137 2.06 -12.75 -2.15
C VAL A 137 0.75 -13.31 -2.72
N MET A 138 0.76 -13.84 -3.95
CA MET A 138 -0.39 -14.56 -4.51
C MET A 138 -0.77 -15.77 -3.67
N ALA A 139 0.22 -16.57 -3.22
CA ALA A 139 -0.02 -17.70 -2.33
C ALA A 139 -0.65 -17.27 -1.00
N LEU A 140 -0.12 -16.24 -0.34
CA LEU A 140 -0.68 -15.67 0.88
C LEU A 140 -2.15 -15.24 0.71
N MET A 141 -2.49 -14.58 -0.39
CA MET A 141 -3.87 -14.18 -0.67
C MET A 141 -4.77 -15.41 -0.91
N THR A 142 -4.28 -16.41 -1.61
CA THR A 142 -5.03 -17.66 -1.89
C THR A 142 -5.31 -18.44 -0.59
N GLU A 143 -4.35 -18.54 0.32
CA GLU A 143 -4.51 -19.17 1.64
C GLU A 143 -5.60 -18.48 2.46
N GLU A 144 -5.71 -17.16 2.38
CA GLU A 144 -6.74 -16.34 3.04
C GLU A 144 -8.05 -16.23 2.21
N LYS A 145 -8.23 -17.16 1.24
CA LYS A 145 -9.45 -17.37 0.45
C LYS A 145 -9.81 -16.24 -0.52
N TYR A 146 -8.84 -15.45 -0.93
CA TYR A 146 -9.04 -14.58 -2.08
C TYR A 146 -9.20 -15.41 -3.36
N THR A 147 -10.09 -14.96 -4.23
CA THR A 147 -10.33 -15.50 -5.57
C THR A 147 -9.78 -14.55 -6.63
N ASP A 148 -9.74 -14.98 -7.87
CA ASP A 148 -9.26 -14.18 -9.01
C ASP A 148 -7.84 -13.59 -8.75
N VAL A 149 -7.00 -14.32 -7.97
CA VAL A 149 -5.66 -13.85 -7.61
C VAL A 149 -4.76 -13.91 -8.84
N THR A 150 -4.20 -12.77 -9.22
CA THR A 150 -3.32 -12.63 -10.37
C THR A 150 -2.25 -11.55 -10.15
N ALA A 151 -1.17 -11.62 -10.92
CA ALA A 151 -0.13 -10.61 -10.96
C ALA A 151 -0.15 -9.86 -12.28
N LEU A 152 0.08 -8.54 -12.22
CA LEU A 152 0.18 -7.66 -13.37
C LEU A 152 1.63 -7.20 -13.54
N GLU A 153 2.06 -7.12 -14.78
CA GLU A 153 3.41 -6.69 -15.15
C GLU A 153 3.46 -5.17 -15.37
N ASP A 154 4.60 -4.60 -15.07
CA ASP A 154 4.95 -3.23 -15.46
C ASP A 154 5.38 -3.16 -16.93
N THR A 155 5.79 -1.97 -17.39
CA THR A 155 6.24 -1.74 -18.76
C THR A 155 7.53 -2.47 -19.12
N ALA A 156 8.27 -2.98 -18.14
CA ALA A 156 9.49 -3.77 -18.32
C ALA A 156 9.21 -5.29 -18.31
N GLY A 157 7.94 -5.72 -18.14
CA GLY A 157 7.55 -7.13 -18.04
C GLY A 157 7.84 -7.74 -16.67
N ILE A 158 8.02 -6.92 -15.64
CA ILE A 158 8.24 -7.36 -14.27
C ILE A 158 6.90 -7.33 -13.53
N ARG A 159 6.55 -8.43 -12.85
CA ARG A 159 5.34 -8.50 -12.04
C ARG A 159 5.45 -7.60 -10.81
N ARG A 160 4.73 -6.49 -10.83
CA ARG A 160 4.79 -5.43 -9.81
C ARG A 160 3.51 -5.24 -9.03
N VAL A 161 2.40 -5.78 -9.50
CA VAL A 161 1.12 -5.63 -8.81
C VAL A 161 0.47 -6.99 -8.66
N VAL A 162 0.08 -7.34 -7.44
CA VAL A 162 -0.73 -8.52 -7.14
C VAL A 162 -2.12 -8.08 -6.74
N VAL A 163 -3.15 -8.68 -7.33
CA VAL A 163 -4.55 -8.37 -7.05
C VAL A 163 -5.31 -9.63 -6.70
N GLY A 164 -6.34 -9.51 -5.87
CA GLY A 164 -7.25 -10.59 -5.55
C GLY A 164 -8.57 -10.08 -5.03
N ARG A 165 -9.61 -10.89 -5.11
CA ARG A 165 -10.99 -10.56 -4.78
C ARG A 165 -11.48 -11.40 -3.60
N ILE A 166 -12.16 -10.79 -2.64
CA ILE A 166 -12.75 -11.51 -1.51
C ILE A 166 -14.21 -11.89 -1.78
#